data_bd7b02026f3d399dcd372e8bb6c9b821
#
_entry.id   bd7b02026f3d399dcd372e8bb6c9b821
#
_cell.length_a   1.000
_cell.length_b   1.000
_cell.length_c   1.000
_cell.angle_alpha   90.00
_cell.angle_beta   90.00
_cell.angle_gamma   90.00
#
_symmetry.space_group_name_H-M   'P 1'
#
loop_
_entity.id
_entity.type
_entity.pdbx_description
1 polymer ?
#
loop_
_entity_poly.entity_id
_entity_poly.type
_entity_poly.pdbx_seq_one_letter_code
_entity_poly.pdbx_strand_id
1 'polypeptide(L)'
;MDTMESTPSLQTRAALRPALVMAAIALFGFGLLYSLAGTGLGRALFSHQATGSLVMRDGKAVASALVAQPFADTRYLQPRPSAAKYDPMAAAGSNQARTNPEAIQRIADTRAEVAARDGIAVDAVAPDLTTQSGSGLDPDISPAAAQQQVARIARARGLDEAIVRKAIAGATQAPQFGALGPARVNVVRANLALDARR
;
A
#
# COMPACT_ATOMS: atom_id res chain seq x y z
N MET A 1 -29.52 45.80 40.15
CA MET A 1 -28.70 45.20 41.24
C MET A 1 -28.19 43.87 40.70
N ASP A 2 -27.10 43.97 39.89
CA ASP A 2 -26.49 42.82 39.19
C ASP A 2 -25.54 42.12 40.15
N THR A 3 -25.91 40.92 40.58
CA THR A 3 -25.00 40.02 41.27
C THR A 3 -24.12 39.37 40.20
N MET A 4 -22.95 39.97 39.94
CA MET A 4 -21.86 39.27 39.23
C MET A 4 -21.47 38.04 40.07
N GLU A 5 -21.90 36.85 39.64
CA GLU A 5 -21.34 35.59 40.11
C GLU A 5 -19.84 35.56 39.79
N SER A 6 -19.01 35.65 40.83
CA SER A 6 -17.59 35.50 40.72
C SER A 6 -17.29 34.05 40.28
N THR A 7 -16.84 33.86 39.03
CA THR A 7 -16.28 32.58 38.59
C THR A 7 -15.17 32.16 39.54
N PRO A 8 -15.22 30.95 40.12
CA PRO A 8 -14.19 30.49 41.04
C PRO A 8 -12.82 30.46 40.32
N SER A 9 -11.89 31.28 40.80
CA SER A 9 -10.51 31.25 40.34
C SER A 9 -9.92 29.87 40.64
N LEU A 10 -9.64 29.09 39.62
CA LEU A 10 -8.92 27.82 39.77
C LEU A 10 -7.59 28.12 40.44
N GLN A 11 -7.42 27.63 41.68
CA GLN A 11 -6.14 27.75 42.39
C GLN A 11 -5.11 26.88 41.64
N THR A 12 -4.31 27.51 40.82
CA THR A 12 -3.32 26.84 39.91
C THR A 12 -2.43 25.82 40.65
N ARG A 13 -2.10 26.08 41.93
CA ARG A 13 -1.32 25.15 42.75
C ARG A 13 -2.10 23.90 43.18
N ALA A 14 -3.41 24.01 43.37
CA ALA A 14 -4.25 22.86 43.71
C ALA A 14 -4.50 21.95 42.51
N ALA A 15 -4.54 22.50 41.29
CA ALA A 15 -4.71 21.76 40.07
C ALA A 15 -3.42 21.07 39.57
N LEU A 16 -2.24 21.56 39.99
CA LEU A 16 -0.96 21.06 39.49
C LEU A 16 -0.69 19.58 39.83
N ARG A 17 -1.01 19.17 41.06
CA ARG A 17 -0.83 17.75 41.47
C ARG A 17 -1.68 16.77 40.67
N PRO A 18 -2.99 16.92 40.55
CA PRO A 18 -3.78 16.02 39.73
C PRO A 18 -3.40 16.10 38.25
N ALA A 19 -3.01 17.25 37.73
CA ALA A 19 -2.53 17.37 36.35
C ALA A 19 -1.22 16.56 36.11
N LEU A 20 -0.26 16.64 37.03
CA LEU A 20 0.99 15.85 36.92
C LEU A 20 0.73 14.34 37.06
N VAL A 21 -0.16 13.93 37.96
CA VAL A 21 -0.54 12.52 38.11
C VAL A 21 -1.22 12.02 36.83
N MET A 22 -2.17 12.77 36.29
CA MET A 22 -2.83 12.40 35.03
C MET A 22 -1.85 12.37 33.84
N ALA A 23 -0.93 13.33 33.77
CA ALA A 23 0.12 13.33 32.76
C ALA A 23 1.05 12.10 32.89
N ALA A 24 1.44 11.73 34.11
CA ALA A 24 2.23 10.53 34.35
C ALA A 24 1.48 9.25 33.97
N ILE A 25 0.20 9.12 34.33
CA ILE A 25 -0.63 7.97 33.92
C ILE A 25 -0.75 7.91 32.39
N ALA A 26 -1.03 9.04 31.74
CA ALA A 26 -1.14 9.10 30.29
C ALA A 26 0.20 8.72 29.60
N LEU A 27 1.31 9.27 30.06
CA LEU A 27 2.63 9.06 29.46
C LEU A 27 3.13 7.64 29.70
N PHE A 28 3.15 7.19 30.96
CA PHE A 28 3.72 5.88 31.31
C PHE A 28 2.72 4.73 31.13
N GLY A 29 1.44 4.92 31.48
CA GLY A 29 0.42 3.88 31.33
C GLY A 29 0.07 3.66 29.87
N PHE A 30 -0.43 4.68 29.22
CA PHE A 30 -0.92 4.56 27.83
C PHE A 30 0.18 4.79 26.80
N GLY A 31 1.09 5.74 27.01
CA GLY A 31 2.18 6.00 26.06
C GLY A 31 3.24 4.91 26.04
N LEU A 32 3.70 4.46 27.21
CA LEU A 32 4.82 3.50 27.29
C LEU A 32 4.35 2.04 27.49
N LEU A 33 3.70 1.74 28.60
CA LEU A 33 3.38 0.34 28.96
C LEU A 33 2.40 -0.30 27.99
N TYR A 34 1.32 0.41 27.62
CA TYR A 34 0.36 -0.08 26.64
C TYR A 34 1.02 -0.32 25.26
N SER A 35 1.83 0.64 24.80
CA SER A 35 2.53 0.55 23.52
C SER A 35 3.53 -0.61 23.49
N LEU A 36 4.30 -0.81 24.58
CA LEU A 36 5.23 -1.94 24.70
C LEU A 36 4.50 -3.28 24.75
N ALA A 37 3.41 -3.36 25.52
CA ALA A 37 2.60 -4.56 25.61
C ALA A 37 1.97 -4.90 24.24
N GLY A 38 1.39 -3.92 23.55
CA GLY A 38 0.82 -4.10 22.21
C GLY A 38 1.86 -4.54 21.17
N THR A 39 3.01 -3.89 21.18
CA THR A 39 4.12 -4.25 20.25
C THR A 39 4.68 -5.64 20.58
N GLY A 40 4.89 -5.95 21.86
CA GLY A 40 5.37 -7.26 22.29
C GLY A 40 4.41 -8.39 21.92
N LEU A 41 3.13 -8.21 22.21
CA LEU A 41 2.07 -9.16 21.84
C LEU A 41 1.95 -9.31 20.33
N GLY A 42 1.98 -8.21 19.58
CA GLY A 42 1.95 -8.22 18.13
C GLY A 42 3.12 -9.02 17.55
N ARG A 43 4.34 -8.82 18.05
CA ARG A 43 5.52 -9.59 17.62
C ARG A 43 5.45 -11.07 18.01
N ALA A 44 4.89 -11.38 19.17
CA ALA A 44 4.74 -12.77 19.61
C ALA A 44 3.70 -13.56 18.80
N LEU A 45 2.54 -12.95 18.48
CA LEU A 45 1.43 -13.61 17.80
C LEU A 45 1.50 -13.47 16.27
N PHE A 46 2.05 -12.36 15.76
CA PHE A 46 2.04 -12.00 14.33
C PHE A 46 3.42 -11.51 13.88
N SER A 47 4.46 -12.28 14.17
CA SER A 47 5.86 -11.89 13.93
C SER A 47 6.14 -11.38 12.51
N HIS A 48 5.61 -12.06 11.48
CA HIS A 48 5.80 -11.68 10.08
C HIS A 48 5.17 -10.31 9.78
N GLN A 49 3.91 -10.09 10.21
CA GLN A 49 3.20 -8.82 9.99
C GLN A 49 3.81 -7.68 10.82
N ALA A 50 4.14 -7.96 12.07
CA ALA A 50 4.73 -6.97 12.99
C ALA A 50 6.14 -6.52 12.59
N THR A 51 6.82 -7.26 11.71
CA THR A 51 8.14 -6.90 11.17
C THR A 51 8.10 -6.38 9.73
N GLY A 52 6.92 -5.97 9.24
CA GLY A 52 6.77 -5.32 7.94
C GLY A 52 6.51 -6.28 6.77
N SER A 53 6.09 -7.52 7.03
CA SER A 53 5.76 -8.52 6.01
C SER A 53 6.87 -8.69 4.97
N LEU A 54 8.12 -8.73 5.45
CA LEU A 54 9.29 -8.82 4.59
C LEU A 54 9.32 -10.12 3.80
N VAL A 55 9.67 -10.02 2.54
CA VAL A 55 9.93 -11.16 1.67
C VAL A 55 11.42 -11.41 1.63
N MET A 56 11.81 -12.62 2.07
CA MET A 56 13.21 -13.02 2.15
C MET A 56 13.60 -13.87 0.94
N ARG A 57 14.81 -13.63 0.40
CA ARG A 57 15.44 -14.46 -0.62
C ARG A 57 16.91 -14.65 -0.24
N ASP A 58 17.36 -15.88 -0.16
CA ASP A 58 18.75 -16.22 0.23
C ASP A 58 19.19 -15.52 1.54
N GLY A 59 18.30 -15.48 2.53
CA GLY A 59 18.56 -14.86 3.83
C GLY A 59 18.56 -13.33 3.85
N LYS A 60 18.26 -12.66 2.70
CA LYS A 60 18.18 -11.21 2.58
C LYS A 60 16.76 -10.74 2.35
N ALA A 61 16.37 -9.65 2.98
CA ALA A 61 15.10 -8.99 2.71
C ALA A 61 15.19 -8.30 1.33
N VAL A 62 14.36 -8.75 0.37
CA VAL A 62 14.35 -8.23 -1.00
C VAL A 62 13.16 -7.32 -1.27
N ALA A 63 12.08 -7.46 -0.50
CA ALA A 63 10.86 -6.66 -0.65
C ALA A 63 10.02 -6.71 0.63
N SER A 64 8.99 -5.87 0.69
CA SER A 64 7.83 -6.07 1.57
C SER A 64 6.62 -6.46 0.73
N ALA A 65 5.81 -7.39 1.21
CA ALA A 65 4.54 -7.72 0.56
C ALA A 65 3.51 -6.58 0.65
N LEU A 66 3.76 -5.56 1.47
CA LEU A 66 2.85 -4.42 1.72
C LEU A 66 3.27 -3.15 0.98
N VAL A 67 4.41 -3.15 0.29
CA VAL A 67 4.96 -1.94 -0.36
C VAL A 67 5.27 -2.23 -1.81
N ALA A 68 4.68 -1.45 -2.71
CA ALA A 68 4.99 -1.51 -4.13
C ALA A 68 6.45 -1.10 -4.38
N GLN A 69 7.02 -1.66 -5.44
CA GLN A 69 8.36 -1.32 -5.91
C GLN A 69 8.31 -0.94 -7.40
N PRO A 70 9.22 -0.07 -7.86
CA PRO A 70 9.34 0.21 -9.28
C PRO A 70 9.93 -1.01 -10.00
N PHE A 71 9.19 -1.57 -10.94
CA PHE A 71 9.67 -2.61 -11.84
C PHE A 71 9.85 -2.03 -13.24
N ALA A 72 11.06 -1.66 -13.62
CA ALA A 72 11.33 -1.03 -14.91
C ALA A 72 11.40 -2.03 -16.08
N ASP A 73 11.70 -3.31 -15.81
CA ASP A 73 11.88 -4.33 -16.82
C ASP A 73 10.54 -4.88 -17.32
N THR A 74 10.42 -5.06 -18.65
CA THR A 74 9.23 -5.61 -19.31
C THR A 74 8.88 -7.05 -18.91
N ARG A 75 9.82 -7.76 -18.30
CA ARG A 75 9.61 -9.12 -17.75
C ARG A 75 8.77 -9.17 -16.49
N TYR A 76 8.45 -8.01 -15.88
CA TYR A 76 7.74 -7.93 -14.61
C TYR A 76 6.34 -7.37 -14.75
N LEU A 77 5.47 -7.82 -13.84
CA LEU A 77 4.17 -7.21 -13.60
C LEU A 77 4.40 -5.81 -13.03
N GLN A 78 3.73 -4.82 -13.60
CA GLN A 78 3.84 -3.43 -13.19
C GLN A 78 2.74 -3.09 -12.18
N PRO A 79 3.05 -2.36 -11.08
CA PRO A 79 2.06 -1.89 -10.13
C PRO A 79 1.29 -0.68 -10.65
N ARG A 80 0.41 -0.13 -9.81
CA ARG A 80 -0.26 1.15 -10.05
C ARG A 80 0.77 2.30 -10.12
N PRO A 81 0.50 3.36 -10.92
CA PRO A 81 1.34 4.55 -10.91
C PRO A 81 1.46 5.17 -9.51
N SER A 82 2.62 5.71 -9.17
CA SER A 82 2.92 6.29 -7.88
C SER A 82 3.29 7.76 -7.98
N ALA A 83 2.59 8.62 -7.23
CA ALA A 83 2.98 10.02 -7.06
C ALA A 83 4.25 10.16 -6.20
N ALA A 84 4.47 9.22 -5.29
CA ALA A 84 5.63 9.15 -4.41
C ALA A 84 6.85 8.46 -5.06
N LYS A 85 6.75 8.04 -6.34
CA LYS A 85 7.81 7.26 -7.02
C LYS A 85 8.22 6.00 -6.24
N TYR A 86 7.28 5.42 -5.50
CA TYR A 86 7.46 4.26 -4.61
C TYR A 86 8.44 4.49 -3.45
N ASP A 87 8.70 5.74 -3.07
CA ASP A 87 9.51 6.06 -1.91
C ASP A 87 8.68 5.94 -0.62
N PRO A 88 9.00 5.01 0.30
CA PRO A 88 8.27 4.85 1.55
C PRO A 88 8.36 6.08 2.48
N MET A 89 9.40 6.90 2.33
CA MET A 89 9.58 8.12 3.12
C MET A 89 8.74 9.29 2.60
N ALA A 90 8.23 9.17 1.37
CA ALA A 90 7.39 10.18 0.72
C ALA A 90 5.97 9.65 0.43
N ALA A 91 5.49 8.65 1.21
CA ALA A 91 4.21 8.00 1.00
C ALA A 91 3.06 9.02 0.94
N ALA A 92 2.52 9.26 -0.26
CA ALA A 92 1.43 10.19 -0.52
C ALA A 92 0.77 9.91 -1.87
N GLY A 93 -0.50 10.27 -1.99
CA GLY A 93 -1.18 10.39 -3.27
C GLY A 93 -0.99 11.77 -3.88
N SER A 94 -1.37 11.94 -5.14
CA SER A 94 -1.33 13.25 -5.81
C SER A 94 -2.33 14.26 -5.23
N ASN A 95 -3.37 13.79 -4.56
CA ASN A 95 -4.47 14.59 -3.99
C ASN A 95 -5.13 15.57 -4.98
N GLN A 96 -4.99 15.29 -6.28
CA GLN A 96 -5.58 16.11 -7.34
C GLN A 96 -7.06 15.79 -7.52
N ALA A 97 -7.87 16.82 -7.70
CA ALA A 97 -9.28 16.67 -8.03
C ALA A 97 -9.45 15.96 -9.38
N ARG A 98 -10.53 15.21 -9.55
CA ARG A 98 -10.85 14.53 -10.83
C ARG A 98 -11.04 15.48 -12.01
N THR A 99 -11.34 16.74 -11.74
CA THR A 99 -11.51 17.82 -12.72
C THR A 99 -10.22 18.59 -13.00
N ASN A 100 -9.11 18.27 -12.31
CA ASN A 100 -7.83 18.93 -12.54
C ASN A 100 -7.31 18.57 -13.94
N PRO A 101 -7.05 19.56 -14.83
CA PRO A 101 -6.58 19.30 -16.18
C PRO A 101 -5.27 18.50 -16.25
N GLU A 102 -4.32 18.76 -15.35
CA GLU A 102 -3.06 18.01 -15.28
C GLU A 102 -3.29 16.54 -14.92
N ALA A 103 -4.22 16.25 -14.02
CA ALA A 103 -4.58 14.87 -13.67
C ALA A 103 -5.23 14.15 -14.85
N ILE A 104 -6.11 14.82 -15.59
CA ILE A 104 -6.77 14.27 -16.78
C ILE A 104 -5.73 13.97 -17.86
N GLN A 105 -4.84 14.92 -18.14
CA GLN A 105 -3.78 14.75 -19.14
C GLN A 105 -2.85 13.59 -18.77
N ARG A 106 -2.34 13.55 -17.52
CA ARG A 106 -1.49 12.47 -17.05
C ARG A 106 -2.14 11.10 -17.18
N ILE A 107 -3.43 10.97 -16.86
CA ILE A 107 -4.16 9.71 -17.01
C ILE A 107 -4.24 9.30 -18.47
N ALA A 108 -4.48 10.26 -19.39
CA ALA A 108 -4.52 10.00 -20.82
C ALA A 108 -3.15 9.54 -21.36
N ASP A 109 -2.06 10.24 -20.97
CA ASP A 109 -0.70 9.89 -21.35
C ASP A 109 -0.30 8.52 -20.81
N THR A 110 -0.52 8.28 -19.53
CA THR A 110 -0.24 6.97 -18.90
C THR A 110 -1.04 5.84 -19.56
N ARG A 111 -2.28 6.11 -19.96
CA ARG A 111 -3.10 5.12 -20.67
C ARG A 111 -2.50 4.76 -22.03
N ALA A 112 -2.05 5.75 -22.78
CA ALA A 112 -1.39 5.53 -24.07
C ALA A 112 -0.07 4.74 -23.90
N GLU A 113 0.73 5.08 -22.90
CA GLU A 113 1.97 4.37 -22.57
C GLU A 113 1.72 2.91 -22.19
N VAL A 114 0.72 2.64 -21.35
CA VAL A 114 0.36 1.27 -20.93
C VAL A 114 -0.16 0.47 -22.12
N ALA A 115 -1.01 1.07 -22.96
CA ALA A 115 -1.52 0.43 -24.17
C ALA A 115 -0.38 0.01 -25.12
N ALA A 116 0.55 0.90 -25.37
CA ALA A 116 1.72 0.65 -26.21
C ALA A 116 2.64 -0.42 -25.61
N ARG A 117 2.91 -0.33 -24.29
CA ARG A 117 3.74 -1.27 -23.55
C ARG A 117 3.18 -2.69 -23.57
N ASP A 118 1.88 -2.84 -23.31
CA ASP A 118 1.22 -4.14 -23.15
C ASP A 118 0.64 -4.68 -24.48
N GLY A 119 0.62 -3.87 -25.55
CA GLY A 119 0.13 -4.24 -26.87
C GLY A 119 -1.40 -4.43 -26.90
N ILE A 120 -2.13 -3.58 -26.19
CA ILE A 120 -3.60 -3.60 -26.09
C ILE A 120 -4.21 -2.28 -26.59
N ALA A 121 -5.51 -2.27 -26.86
CA ALA A 121 -6.22 -1.07 -27.23
C ALA A 121 -6.27 -0.05 -26.07
N VAL A 122 -6.20 1.24 -26.38
CA VAL A 122 -6.13 2.33 -25.39
C VAL A 122 -7.35 2.34 -24.48
N ASP A 123 -8.52 2.09 -25.01
CA ASP A 123 -9.80 2.02 -24.29
C ASP A 123 -9.96 0.76 -23.44
N ALA A 124 -9.19 -0.30 -23.73
CA ALA A 124 -9.17 -1.54 -22.97
C ALA A 124 -8.28 -1.49 -21.71
N VAL A 125 -7.45 -0.45 -21.55
CA VAL A 125 -6.53 -0.34 -20.40
C VAL A 125 -7.30 -0.26 -19.09
N ALA A 126 -6.98 -1.14 -18.15
CA ALA A 126 -7.59 -1.18 -16.83
C ALA A 126 -7.34 0.13 -16.07
N PRO A 127 -8.36 0.71 -15.38
CA PRO A 127 -8.26 2.01 -14.72
C PRO A 127 -7.17 2.10 -13.68
N ASP A 128 -6.89 1.02 -12.97
CA ASP A 128 -5.86 0.97 -11.92
C ASP A 128 -4.41 0.99 -12.46
N LEU A 129 -4.21 0.71 -13.75
CA LEU A 129 -2.91 0.91 -14.40
C LEU A 129 -2.68 2.38 -14.83
N THR A 130 -3.70 3.23 -14.77
CA THR A 130 -3.63 4.63 -15.19
C THR A 130 -3.84 5.62 -14.06
N THR A 131 -4.51 5.19 -12.99
CA THR A 131 -4.79 6.04 -11.82
C THR A 131 -3.76 5.81 -10.72
N GLN A 132 -3.23 6.91 -10.21
CA GLN A 132 -2.25 6.85 -9.13
C GLN A 132 -2.83 6.23 -7.85
N SER A 133 -2.00 5.47 -7.16
CA SER A 133 -2.30 4.97 -5.81
C SER A 133 -2.48 6.11 -4.83
N GLY A 134 -3.45 6.00 -3.91
CA GLY A 134 -3.68 7.00 -2.85
C GLY A 134 -2.54 7.07 -1.83
N SER A 135 -1.82 5.98 -1.59
CA SER A 135 -0.62 5.95 -0.75
C SER A 135 0.66 6.17 -1.54
N GLY A 136 0.63 5.99 -2.86
CA GLY A 136 1.83 5.90 -3.70
C GLY A 136 2.62 4.60 -3.53
N LEU A 137 2.17 3.69 -2.66
CA LEU A 137 2.89 2.46 -2.27
C LEU A 137 2.03 1.19 -2.40
N ASP A 138 0.84 1.26 -2.99
CA ASP A 138 -0.08 0.13 -3.12
C ASP A 138 0.56 -1.01 -3.94
N PRO A 139 0.82 -2.18 -3.34
CA PRO A 139 1.42 -3.31 -4.03
C PRO A 139 0.43 -4.12 -4.85
N ASP A 140 -0.85 -3.79 -4.78
CA ASP A 140 -1.92 -4.58 -5.36
C ASP A 140 -2.51 -3.92 -6.62
N ILE A 141 -2.88 -4.75 -7.58
CA ILE A 141 -3.65 -4.37 -8.78
C ILE A 141 -4.86 -5.29 -8.95
N SER A 142 -5.82 -4.88 -9.74
CA SER A 142 -6.97 -5.74 -10.06
C SER A 142 -6.56 -6.98 -10.85
N PRO A 143 -7.31 -8.08 -10.76
CA PRO A 143 -7.09 -9.25 -11.64
C PRO A 143 -7.16 -8.91 -13.12
N ALA A 144 -8.01 -7.96 -13.52
CA ALA A 144 -8.09 -7.47 -14.89
C ALA A 144 -6.79 -6.80 -15.34
N ALA A 145 -6.25 -5.89 -14.51
CA ALA A 145 -4.97 -5.21 -14.78
C ALA A 145 -3.79 -6.19 -14.85
N ALA A 146 -3.78 -7.22 -14.00
CA ALA A 146 -2.77 -8.26 -14.04
C ALA A 146 -2.87 -9.11 -15.31
N GLN A 147 -4.10 -9.48 -15.71
CA GLN A 147 -4.35 -10.29 -16.90
C GLN A 147 -3.92 -9.60 -18.19
N GLN A 148 -4.10 -8.29 -18.30
CA GLN A 148 -3.66 -7.50 -19.46
C GLN A 148 -2.15 -7.56 -19.71
N GLN A 149 -1.36 -7.76 -18.69
CA GLN A 149 0.10 -7.80 -18.76
C GLN A 149 0.68 -9.19 -19.12
N VAL A 150 -0.15 -10.24 -19.14
CA VAL A 150 0.28 -11.64 -19.30
C VAL A 150 1.06 -11.85 -20.61
N ALA A 151 0.51 -11.43 -21.74
CA ALA A 151 1.11 -11.66 -23.05
C ALA A 151 2.48 -10.98 -23.19
N ARG A 152 2.64 -9.76 -22.67
CA ARG A 152 3.92 -9.06 -22.65
C ARG A 152 4.95 -9.81 -21.80
N ILE A 153 4.58 -10.21 -20.58
CA ILE A 153 5.49 -10.92 -19.67
C ILE A 153 5.89 -12.26 -20.22
N ALA A 154 4.95 -13.03 -20.77
CA ALA A 154 5.20 -14.33 -21.39
C ALA A 154 6.22 -14.20 -22.52
N ARG A 155 6.02 -13.24 -23.43
CA ARG A 155 6.93 -12.94 -24.55
C ARG A 155 8.31 -12.50 -24.04
N ALA A 156 8.37 -11.59 -23.09
CA ALA A 156 9.63 -11.05 -22.57
C ALA A 156 10.45 -12.09 -21.80
N ARG A 157 9.81 -13.12 -21.23
CA ARG A 157 10.48 -14.21 -20.50
C ARG A 157 10.66 -15.48 -21.33
N GLY A 158 10.07 -15.57 -22.53
CA GLY A 158 10.06 -16.81 -23.31
C GLY A 158 9.27 -17.93 -22.64
N LEU A 159 8.21 -17.58 -21.88
CA LEU A 159 7.37 -18.52 -21.13
C LEU A 159 5.99 -18.67 -21.81
N ASP A 160 5.34 -19.80 -21.55
CA ASP A 160 3.92 -19.97 -21.88
C ASP A 160 3.08 -19.02 -21.00
N GLU A 161 2.04 -18.42 -21.59
CA GLU A 161 1.11 -17.56 -20.86
C GLU A 161 0.42 -18.27 -19.69
N ALA A 162 0.20 -19.57 -19.79
CA ALA A 162 -0.39 -20.36 -18.70
C ALA A 162 0.50 -20.36 -17.45
N ILE A 163 1.83 -20.33 -17.62
CA ILE A 163 2.79 -20.22 -16.51
C ILE A 163 2.67 -18.86 -15.84
N VAL A 164 2.56 -17.78 -16.63
CA VAL A 164 2.39 -16.42 -16.13
C VAL A 164 1.05 -16.28 -15.39
N ARG A 165 -0.04 -16.79 -15.98
CA ARG A 165 -1.37 -16.82 -15.34
C ARG A 165 -1.35 -17.58 -14.01
N LYS A 166 -0.64 -18.70 -13.94
CA LYS A 166 -0.50 -19.48 -12.70
C LYS A 166 0.25 -18.70 -11.61
N ALA A 167 1.29 -17.95 -11.96
CA ALA A 167 2.00 -17.09 -11.02
C ALA A 167 1.10 -15.97 -10.48
N ILE A 168 0.33 -15.32 -11.36
CA ILE A 168 -0.66 -14.29 -11.00
C ILE A 168 -1.75 -14.89 -10.09
N ALA A 169 -2.31 -16.04 -10.45
CA ALA A 169 -3.33 -16.72 -9.65
C ALA A 169 -2.83 -17.05 -8.24
N GLY A 170 -1.58 -17.50 -8.10
CA GLY A 170 -0.95 -17.77 -6.79
C GLY A 170 -0.71 -16.52 -5.95
N ALA A 171 -0.66 -15.32 -6.58
CA ALA A 171 -0.53 -14.03 -5.90
C ALA A 171 -1.87 -13.31 -5.73
N THR A 172 -2.98 -13.91 -6.21
CA THR A 172 -4.32 -13.33 -6.12
C THR A 172 -4.91 -13.62 -4.75
N GLN A 173 -5.44 -12.60 -4.11
CA GLN A 173 -6.20 -12.67 -2.88
C GLN A 173 -7.68 -12.45 -3.17
N ALA A 174 -8.52 -13.35 -2.70
CA ALA A 174 -9.98 -13.20 -2.74
C ALA A 174 -10.44 -12.08 -1.77
N PRO A 175 -11.68 -11.59 -1.90
CA PRO A 175 -12.31 -10.75 -0.90
C PRO A 175 -12.20 -11.34 0.51
N GLN A 176 -11.92 -10.51 1.50
CA GLN A 176 -11.83 -10.98 2.88
C GLN A 176 -13.20 -11.52 3.34
N PHE A 177 -13.20 -12.70 3.94
CA PHE A 177 -14.42 -13.46 4.31
C PHE A 177 -15.37 -13.71 3.12
N GLY A 178 -14.88 -13.65 1.89
CA GLY A 178 -15.68 -13.83 0.68
C GLY A 178 -16.56 -12.65 0.27
N ALA A 179 -16.60 -11.56 1.05
CA ALA A 179 -17.52 -10.43 0.86
C ALA A 179 -16.88 -9.05 0.99
N LEU A 180 -15.78 -8.89 1.70
CA LEU A 180 -15.20 -7.59 2.00
C LEU A 180 -14.06 -7.24 1.03
N GLY A 181 -14.24 -6.16 0.29
CA GLY A 181 -13.30 -5.64 -0.69
C GLY A 181 -13.27 -6.44 -2.01
N PRO A 182 -12.58 -5.92 -3.03
CA PRO A 182 -12.41 -6.62 -4.30
C PRO A 182 -11.30 -7.69 -4.22
N ALA A 183 -11.31 -8.64 -5.15
CA ALA A 183 -10.14 -9.49 -5.41
C ALA A 183 -8.97 -8.62 -5.89
N ARG A 184 -7.75 -8.95 -5.44
CA ARG A 184 -6.53 -8.19 -5.76
C ARG A 184 -5.34 -9.11 -5.99
N VAL A 185 -4.41 -8.66 -6.82
CA VAL A 185 -3.17 -9.38 -7.16
C VAL A 185 -1.99 -8.62 -6.59
N ASN A 186 -1.23 -9.26 -5.72
CA ASN A 186 -0.01 -8.66 -5.18
C ASN A 186 1.13 -8.75 -6.20
N VAL A 187 1.54 -7.60 -6.72
CA VAL A 187 2.55 -7.48 -7.79
C VAL A 187 3.91 -8.04 -7.34
N VAL A 188 4.32 -7.74 -6.11
CA VAL A 188 5.61 -8.21 -5.57
C VAL A 188 5.66 -9.73 -5.51
N ARG A 189 4.61 -10.36 -4.97
CA ARG A 189 4.52 -11.83 -4.88
C ARG A 189 4.45 -12.49 -6.25
N ALA A 190 3.70 -11.91 -7.19
CA ALA A 190 3.61 -12.43 -8.55
C ALA A 190 4.98 -12.38 -9.24
N ASN A 191 5.71 -11.28 -9.13
CA ASN A 191 7.03 -11.11 -9.74
C ASN A 191 8.06 -12.07 -9.14
N LEU A 192 8.05 -12.28 -7.83
CA LEU A 192 8.91 -13.27 -7.18
C LEU A 192 8.59 -14.71 -7.61
N ALA A 193 7.29 -15.03 -7.77
CA ALA A 193 6.88 -16.34 -8.29
C ALA A 193 7.30 -16.55 -9.76
N LEU A 194 7.35 -15.49 -10.57
CA LEU A 194 7.88 -15.52 -11.93
C LEU A 194 9.40 -15.72 -11.95
N ASP A 195 10.13 -15.11 -11.04
CA ASP A 195 11.58 -15.26 -10.94
C ASP A 195 12.02 -16.64 -10.47
N ALA A 196 11.20 -17.35 -9.73
CA ALA A 196 11.46 -18.73 -9.31
C ALA A 196 11.28 -19.76 -10.46
N ARG A 197 10.83 -19.32 -11.63
CA ARG A 197 10.52 -20.18 -12.80
C ARG A 197 11.49 -19.92 -13.97
N ARG A 198 12.76 -19.94 -13.66
CA ARG A 198 13.85 -19.90 -14.67
C ARG A 198 14.08 -21.26 -15.29
#